data_2ea24463bf9b0e2fadfa5a0d3dca18a7
#
_entry.id   2ea24463bf9b0e2fadfa5a0d3dca18a7
#
_cell.length_a   1.000
_cell.length_b   1.000
_cell.length_c   1.000
_cell.angle_alpha   90.00
_cell.angle_beta   90.00
_cell.angle_gamma   90.00
#
_symmetry.space_group_name_H-M   'P 1'
#
loop_
_entity.id
_entity.type
_entity.pdbx_description
1 polymer ?
#
loop_
_entity_poly.entity_id
_entity_poly.type
_entity_poly.pdbx_seq_one_letter_code
_entity_poly.pdbx_strand_id
1 'polypeptide(L)'
;MSANVESKKIIVEEIKAKIQGSKSIVFADYNKLTVLEVTDLRRKFKEAGCEYKVYKNTLVRKALNDLGITDFDNDLNGTTATVFCSDETSGAAIFAKETKANPALVEKIVPKCAYMEQKYLDKEGVKALSAIPSKEVLIAKMLGCFQSSLSKFVGVLDQIAKAKESN
;
A
#
# COMPACT_ATOMS: atom_id res chain seq x y z
N MET A 1 -33.98 16.95 -10.61
CA MET A 1 -33.07 15.82 -10.99
C MET A 1 -33.49 14.62 -10.17
N SER A 2 -33.27 13.37 -10.62
CA SER A 2 -33.75 12.22 -9.86
C SER A 2 -32.84 12.03 -8.63
N ALA A 3 -33.41 11.68 -7.46
CA ALA A 3 -32.70 11.43 -6.19
C ALA A 3 -31.46 10.50 -6.34
N ASN A 4 -31.51 9.58 -7.30
CA ASN A 4 -30.41 8.69 -7.66
C ASN A 4 -29.19 9.40 -8.29
N VAL A 5 -29.33 10.56 -8.88
CA VAL A 5 -28.23 11.34 -9.47
C VAL A 5 -27.56 12.18 -8.39
N GLU A 6 -28.34 12.70 -7.45
CA GLU A 6 -27.81 13.49 -6.33
C GLU A 6 -26.99 12.62 -5.37
N SER A 7 -27.48 11.43 -5.01
CA SER A 7 -26.71 10.50 -4.17
C SER A 7 -25.38 10.07 -4.83
N LYS A 8 -25.34 9.90 -6.15
CA LYS A 8 -24.09 9.60 -6.88
C LYS A 8 -23.11 10.77 -6.90
N LYS A 9 -23.61 12.02 -6.98
CA LYS A 9 -22.76 13.21 -6.90
C LYS A 9 -22.10 13.32 -5.53
N ILE A 10 -22.86 13.10 -4.45
CA ILE A 10 -22.32 13.10 -3.08
C ILE A 10 -21.18 12.08 -2.92
N ILE A 11 -21.38 10.87 -3.47
CA ILE A 11 -20.32 9.82 -3.42
C ILE A 11 -19.09 10.26 -4.23
N VAL A 12 -19.26 10.89 -5.39
CA VAL A 12 -18.12 11.38 -6.18
C VAL A 12 -17.37 12.49 -5.43
N GLU A 13 -18.08 13.39 -4.74
CA GLU A 13 -17.46 14.43 -3.91
C GLU A 13 -16.73 13.83 -2.71
N GLU A 14 -17.29 12.80 -2.06
CA GLU A 14 -16.61 12.04 -1.00
C GLU A 14 -15.31 11.41 -1.52
N ILE A 15 -15.35 10.77 -2.69
CA ILE A 15 -14.17 10.17 -3.32
C ILE A 15 -13.12 11.23 -3.61
N LYS A 16 -13.50 12.39 -4.19
CA LYS A 16 -12.57 13.50 -4.46
C LYS A 16 -11.91 14.03 -3.20
N ALA A 17 -12.68 14.25 -2.14
CA ALA A 17 -12.16 14.72 -0.86
C ALA A 17 -11.14 13.71 -0.28
N LYS A 18 -11.41 12.41 -0.41
CA LYS A 18 -10.48 11.36 0.05
C LYS A 18 -9.22 11.26 -0.81
N ILE A 19 -9.34 11.44 -2.13
CA ILE A 19 -8.20 11.49 -3.04
C ILE A 19 -7.26 12.65 -2.66
N GLN A 20 -7.83 13.83 -2.42
CA GLN A 20 -7.06 15.01 -2.03
C GLN A 20 -6.46 14.93 -0.62
N GLY A 21 -7.13 14.22 0.29
CA GLY A 21 -6.66 14.04 1.67
C GLY A 21 -5.65 12.89 1.85
N SER A 22 -5.50 12.01 0.87
CA SER A 22 -4.58 10.88 0.94
C SER A 22 -3.27 11.17 0.19
N LYS A 23 -2.14 10.67 0.72
CA LYS A 23 -0.83 10.78 0.04
C LYS A 23 -0.65 9.71 -1.02
N SER A 24 -1.24 8.54 -0.80
CA SER A 24 -1.23 7.46 -1.77
C SER A 24 -2.55 6.74 -1.84
N ILE A 25 -2.88 6.26 -3.04
CA ILE A 25 -4.09 5.48 -3.31
C ILE A 25 -3.65 4.21 -4.03
N VAL A 26 -4.08 3.07 -3.54
CA VAL A 26 -3.78 1.78 -4.15
C VAL A 26 -5.08 1.14 -4.61
N PHE A 27 -5.11 0.73 -5.87
CA PHE A 27 -6.20 -0.04 -6.46
C PHE A 27 -5.81 -1.50 -6.53
N ALA A 28 -6.64 -2.36 -5.94
CA ALA A 28 -6.40 -3.79 -5.94
C ALA A 28 -7.65 -4.53 -6.42
N ASP A 29 -7.42 -5.61 -7.14
CA ASP A 29 -8.45 -6.58 -7.45
C ASP A 29 -8.74 -7.43 -6.21
N TYR A 30 -10.03 -7.71 -5.97
CA TYR A 30 -10.43 -8.62 -4.90
C TYR A 30 -11.36 -9.68 -5.47
N ASN A 31 -10.89 -10.90 -5.56
CA ASN A 31 -11.67 -12.01 -6.07
C ASN A 31 -11.79 -13.10 -5.02
N LYS A 32 -13.00 -13.66 -4.87
CA LYS A 32 -13.27 -14.84 -4.01
C LYS A 32 -12.81 -14.68 -2.55
N LEU A 33 -12.81 -13.44 -2.01
CA LEU A 33 -12.51 -13.20 -0.59
C LEU A 33 -13.71 -13.59 0.28
N THR A 34 -13.46 -14.25 1.39
CA THR A 34 -14.47 -14.51 2.42
C THR A 34 -14.71 -13.24 3.25
N VAL A 35 -15.88 -13.16 3.90
CA VAL A 35 -16.23 -12.03 4.77
C VAL A 35 -15.24 -11.87 5.92
N LEU A 36 -14.73 -12.98 6.45
CA LEU A 36 -13.72 -12.96 7.52
C LEU A 36 -12.41 -12.34 7.02
N GLU A 37 -11.90 -12.80 5.86
CA GLU A 37 -10.67 -12.27 5.25
C GLU A 37 -10.77 -10.75 4.98
N VAL A 38 -11.91 -10.29 4.46
CA VAL A 38 -12.14 -8.86 4.21
C VAL A 38 -12.17 -8.06 5.50
N THR A 39 -12.76 -8.61 6.57
CA THR A 39 -12.84 -7.93 7.87
C THR A 39 -11.47 -7.81 8.51
N ASP A 40 -10.66 -8.86 8.45
CA ASP A 40 -9.27 -8.83 8.95
C ASP A 40 -8.39 -7.85 8.15
N LEU A 41 -8.53 -7.84 6.82
CA LEU A 41 -7.85 -6.86 5.97
C LEU A 41 -8.23 -5.42 6.34
N ARG A 42 -9.52 -5.13 6.49
CA ARG A 42 -9.97 -3.79 6.90
C ARG A 42 -9.40 -3.37 8.24
N ARG A 43 -9.32 -4.30 9.21
CA ARG A 43 -8.73 -4.03 10.52
C ARG A 43 -7.26 -3.65 10.38
N LYS A 44 -6.47 -4.44 9.65
CA LYS A 44 -5.04 -4.20 9.43
C LYS A 44 -4.77 -2.89 8.69
N PHE A 45 -5.59 -2.57 7.67
CA PHE A 45 -5.51 -1.29 6.98
C PHE A 45 -5.82 -0.11 7.91
N LYS A 46 -6.84 -0.24 8.75
CA LYS A 46 -7.20 0.79 9.73
C LYS A 46 -6.11 0.99 10.78
N GLU A 47 -5.49 -0.07 11.29
CA GLU A 47 -4.35 -0.01 12.22
C GLU A 47 -3.14 0.73 11.61
N ALA A 48 -2.95 0.64 10.30
CA ALA A 48 -1.89 1.35 9.58
C ALA A 48 -2.29 2.72 9.03
N GLY A 49 -3.43 3.27 9.47
CA GLY A 49 -3.88 4.59 9.03
C GLY A 49 -4.38 4.64 7.58
N CYS A 50 -4.74 3.48 7.02
CA CYS A 50 -5.29 3.38 5.66
C CYS A 50 -6.79 3.05 5.72
N GLU A 51 -7.57 3.61 4.81
CA GLU A 51 -9.00 3.35 4.67
C GLU A 51 -9.26 2.45 3.46
N TYR A 52 -9.75 1.24 3.68
CA TYR A 52 -10.15 0.28 2.63
C TYR A 52 -11.63 0.44 2.30
N LYS A 53 -11.96 0.86 1.09
CA LYS A 53 -13.34 0.98 0.58
C LYS A 53 -13.49 0.42 -0.82
N VAL A 54 -14.69 -0.06 -1.11
CA VAL A 54 -15.07 -0.53 -2.45
C VAL A 54 -16.11 0.44 -3.01
N TYR A 55 -15.77 1.06 -4.14
CA TYR A 55 -16.65 1.96 -4.87
C TYR A 55 -16.94 1.41 -6.26
N LYS A 56 -17.99 1.91 -6.88
CA LYS A 56 -18.30 1.60 -8.28
C LYS A 56 -17.26 2.25 -9.19
N ASN A 57 -16.61 1.47 -10.07
CA ASN A 57 -15.53 1.94 -10.94
C ASN A 57 -15.89 3.20 -11.74
N THR A 58 -17.14 3.29 -12.22
CA THR A 58 -17.60 4.47 -12.98
C THR A 58 -17.62 5.76 -12.16
N LEU A 59 -17.82 5.66 -10.83
CA LEU A 59 -17.78 6.83 -9.92
C LEU A 59 -16.35 7.23 -9.61
N VAL A 60 -15.47 6.24 -9.43
CA VAL A 60 -14.03 6.46 -9.25
C VAL A 60 -13.42 7.12 -10.48
N ARG A 61 -13.74 6.61 -11.68
CA ARG A 61 -13.31 7.25 -12.96
C ARG A 61 -13.75 8.70 -13.06
N LYS A 62 -15.02 8.98 -12.77
CA LYS A 62 -15.51 10.37 -12.78
C LYS A 62 -14.75 11.26 -11.81
N ALA A 63 -14.50 10.77 -10.59
CA ALA A 63 -13.77 11.53 -9.58
C ALA A 63 -12.33 11.82 -10.03
N LEU A 64 -11.64 10.83 -10.63
CA LEU A 64 -10.27 10.97 -11.15
C LEU A 64 -10.22 11.91 -12.36
N ASN A 65 -11.14 11.77 -13.33
CA ASN A 65 -11.23 12.63 -14.51
C ASN A 65 -11.52 14.09 -14.14
N ASP A 66 -12.37 14.31 -13.15
CA ASP A 66 -12.65 15.65 -12.63
C ASP A 66 -11.42 16.30 -11.94
N LEU A 67 -10.46 15.48 -11.50
CA LEU A 67 -9.17 15.93 -10.95
C LEU A 67 -8.06 16.01 -12.03
N GLY A 68 -8.39 15.71 -13.30
CA GLY A 68 -7.46 15.76 -14.42
C GLY A 68 -6.55 14.53 -14.57
N ILE A 69 -6.90 13.42 -13.88
CA ILE A 69 -6.12 12.18 -13.89
C ILE A 69 -6.83 11.16 -14.78
N THR A 70 -6.30 10.91 -15.98
CA THR A 70 -6.93 10.03 -17.00
C THR A 70 -6.25 8.68 -17.15
N ASP A 71 -5.08 8.48 -16.55
CA ASP A 71 -4.21 7.31 -16.78
C ASP A 71 -4.79 5.98 -16.27
N PHE A 72 -5.84 6.05 -15.43
CA PHE A 72 -6.44 4.88 -14.76
C PHE A 72 -7.60 4.23 -15.53
N ASP A 73 -7.99 4.75 -16.67
CA ASP A 73 -9.20 4.27 -17.38
C ASP A 73 -9.12 2.81 -17.81
N ASN A 74 -7.92 2.32 -18.14
CA ASN A 74 -7.69 0.95 -18.56
C ASN A 74 -7.65 -0.05 -17.38
N ASP A 75 -7.20 0.39 -16.20
CA ASP A 75 -6.98 -0.47 -15.04
C ASP A 75 -8.20 -0.61 -14.12
N LEU A 76 -9.11 0.36 -14.16
CA LEU A 76 -10.36 0.35 -13.41
C LEU A 76 -11.44 -0.53 -14.04
N ASN A 77 -11.07 -1.74 -14.48
CA ASN A 77 -11.98 -2.76 -15.02
C ASN A 77 -12.10 -3.93 -14.05
N GLY A 78 -13.31 -4.53 -13.98
CA GLY A 78 -13.60 -5.66 -13.08
C GLY A 78 -13.80 -5.24 -11.63
N THR A 79 -13.50 -6.15 -10.71
CA THR A 79 -13.59 -5.89 -9.26
C THR A 79 -12.44 -5.00 -8.82
N THR A 80 -12.73 -3.90 -8.15
CA THR A 80 -11.69 -2.96 -7.72
C THR A 80 -12.00 -2.44 -6.33
N ALA A 81 -11.07 -2.66 -5.42
CA ALA A 81 -11.05 -2.05 -4.10
C ALA A 81 -10.08 -0.87 -4.10
N THR A 82 -10.45 0.20 -3.44
CA THR A 82 -9.64 1.41 -3.31
C THR A 82 -9.17 1.53 -1.88
N VAL A 83 -7.85 1.68 -1.71
CA VAL A 83 -7.23 1.91 -0.41
C VAL A 83 -6.63 3.31 -0.40
N PHE A 84 -7.13 4.15 0.49
CA PHE A 84 -6.63 5.49 0.72
C PHE A 84 -5.67 5.46 1.91
N CYS A 85 -4.46 5.95 1.72
CA CYS A 85 -3.44 5.91 2.76
C CYS A 85 -2.93 7.30 3.10
N SER A 86 -2.69 7.52 4.39
CA SER A 86 -2.05 8.75 4.90
C SER A 86 -0.56 8.76 4.63
N ASP A 87 0.05 7.57 4.49
CA ASP A 87 1.46 7.40 4.14
C ASP A 87 1.62 6.90 2.71
N GLU A 88 2.80 7.13 2.13
CA GLU A 88 3.10 6.79 0.74
C GLU A 88 3.22 5.29 0.49
N THR A 89 3.81 4.54 1.43
CA THR A 89 4.15 3.12 1.25
C THR A 89 3.25 2.14 1.99
N SER A 90 2.48 2.61 2.99
CA SER A 90 1.73 1.73 3.91
C SER A 90 0.73 0.83 3.19
N GLY A 91 0.02 1.33 2.19
CA GLY A 91 -0.98 0.55 1.46
C GLY A 91 -0.37 -0.63 0.70
N ALA A 92 0.66 -0.38 -0.08
CA ALA A 92 1.35 -1.41 -0.84
C ALA A 92 2.07 -2.42 0.07
N ALA A 93 2.69 -1.94 1.16
CA ALA A 93 3.40 -2.78 2.12
C ALA A 93 2.48 -3.76 2.86
N ILE A 94 1.24 -3.34 3.19
CA ILE A 94 0.26 -4.22 3.83
C ILE A 94 -0.18 -5.33 2.86
N PHE A 95 -0.50 -4.99 1.61
CA PHE A 95 -0.81 -5.99 0.60
C PHE A 95 0.32 -7.02 0.46
N ALA A 96 1.57 -6.57 0.42
CA ALA A 96 2.72 -7.48 0.34
C ALA A 96 2.93 -8.35 1.59
N LYS A 97 2.67 -7.80 2.78
CA LYS A 97 2.74 -8.57 4.03
C LYS A 97 1.66 -9.65 4.08
N GLU A 98 0.43 -9.31 3.70
CA GLU A 98 -0.69 -10.24 3.71
C GLU A 98 -0.53 -11.36 2.68
N THR A 99 -0.07 -11.03 1.49
CA THR A 99 0.20 -12.03 0.46
C THR A 99 1.35 -12.96 0.84
N LYS A 100 2.35 -12.48 1.58
CA LYS A 100 3.43 -13.32 2.13
C LYS A 100 2.98 -14.18 3.30
N ALA A 101 2.14 -13.65 4.19
CA ALA A 101 1.62 -14.36 5.34
C ALA A 101 0.64 -15.48 4.95
N ASN A 102 -0.17 -15.24 3.94
CA ASN A 102 -1.19 -16.17 3.46
C ASN A 102 -1.07 -16.38 1.95
N PRO A 103 -0.40 -17.47 1.50
CA PRO A 103 -0.24 -17.75 0.07
C PRO A 103 -1.57 -17.86 -0.68
N ALA A 104 -2.64 -18.28 -0.01
CA ALA A 104 -3.99 -18.35 -0.59
C ALA A 104 -4.57 -16.97 -0.96
N LEU A 105 -4.05 -15.89 -0.39
CA LEU A 105 -4.49 -14.52 -0.71
C LEU A 105 -3.76 -13.93 -1.92
N VAL A 106 -2.65 -14.51 -2.36
CA VAL A 106 -1.86 -14.04 -3.52
C VAL A 106 -2.69 -14.03 -4.80
N GLU A 107 -3.52 -15.07 -4.99
CA GLU A 107 -4.41 -15.18 -6.15
C GLU A 107 -5.70 -14.36 -6.00
N LYS A 108 -6.10 -14.08 -4.75
CA LYS A 108 -7.35 -13.38 -4.43
C LYS A 108 -7.21 -11.86 -4.43
N ILE A 109 -6.02 -11.36 -4.08
CA ILE A 109 -5.73 -9.93 -3.98
C ILE A 109 -4.56 -9.60 -4.89
N VAL A 110 -4.85 -8.96 -6.01
CA VAL A 110 -3.83 -8.54 -6.96
C VAL A 110 -3.82 -7.02 -7.05
N PRO A 111 -2.73 -6.34 -6.64
CA PRO A 111 -2.63 -4.91 -6.86
C PRO A 111 -2.57 -4.63 -8.36
N LYS A 112 -3.40 -3.68 -8.83
CA LYS A 112 -3.49 -3.26 -10.24
C LYS A 112 -2.59 -2.08 -10.51
N CYS A 113 -2.85 -0.99 -9.84
CA CYS A 113 -2.15 0.27 -10.00
C CYS A 113 -2.19 1.07 -8.70
N ALA A 114 -1.38 2.10 -8.61
CA ALA A 114 -1.40 3.04 -7.52
C ALA A 114 -1.22 4.48 -8.02
N TYR A 115 -1.67 5.43 -7.21
CA TYR A 115 -1.48 6.85 -7.41
C TYR A 115 -0.73 7.41 -6.21
N MET A 116 0.43 7.99 -6.45
CA MET A 116 1.28 8.56 -5.41
C MET A 116 1.98 9.81 -5.94
N GLU A 117 1.97 10.90 -5.17
CA GLU A 117 2.64 12.17 -5.55
C GLU A 117 2.29 12.65 -6.97
N GLN A 118 1.03 12.54 -7.35
CA GLN A 118 0.53 12.89 -8.69
C GLN A 118 1.13 12.06 -9.84
N LYS A 119 1.70 10.91 -9.54
CA LYS A 119 2.23 9.96 -10.53
C LYS A 119 1.42 8.67 -10.54
N TYR A 120 1.17 8.20 -11.74
CA TYR A 120 0.62 6.88 -11.96
C TYR A 120 1.72 5.82 -11.77
N LEU A 121 1.41 4.75 -11.08
CA LEU A 121 2.28 3.60 -10.89
C LEU A 121 1.55 2.34 -11.36
N ASP A 122 2.16 1.69 -12.33
CA ASP A 122 1.71 0.41 -12.87
C ASP A 122 1.94 -0.73 -11.85
N LYS A 123 1.45 -1.90 -12.15
CA LYS A 123 1.55 -3.13 -11.34
C LYS A 123 2.99 -3.44 -10.89
N GLU A 124 3.99 -3.19 -11.75
CA GLU A 124 5.40 -3.35 -11.40
C GLU A 124 5.86 -2.30 -10.40
N GLY A 125 5.42 -1.05 -10.55
CA GLY A 125 5.68 0.03 -9.61
C GLY A 125 5.07 -0.24 -8.24
N VAL A 126 3.86 -0.79 -8.18
CA VAL A 126 3.22 -1.18 -6.91
C VAL A 126 3.98 -2.32 -6.23
N LYS A 127 4.49 -3.29 -6.99
CA LYS A 127 5.37 -4.35 -6.44
C LYS A 127 6.68 -3.78 -5.88
N ALA A 128 7.29 -2.84 -6.58
CA ALA A 128 8.49 -2.16 -6.08
C ALA A 128 8.20 -1.37 -4.80
N LEU A 129 7.08 -0.63 -4.74
CA LEU A 129 6.61 0.04 -3.53
C LEU A 129 6.38 -0.94 -2.37
N SER A 130 5.84 -2.10 -2.65
CA SER A 130 5.56 -3.12 -1.64
C SER A 130 6.82 -3.70 -1.00
N ALA A 131 7.96 -3.60 -1.68
CA ALA A 131 9.26 -4.01 -1.15
C ALA A 131 9.85 -2.97 -0.17
N ILE A 132 9.36 -1.73 -0.20
CA ILE A 132 9.81 -0.65 0.68
C ILE A 132 9.14 -0.80 2.04
N PRO A 133 9.90 -0.96 3.13
CA PRO A 133 9.33 -1.03 4.47
C PRO A 133 8.84 0.36 4.94
N SER A 134 8.11 0.37 6.07
CA SER A 134 7.63 1.61 6.66
C SER A 134 8.77 2.60 6.98
N LYS A 135 8.45 3.89 7.06
CA LYS A 135 9.39 4.97 7.36
C LYS A 135 10.23 4.70 8.62
N GLU A 136 9.61 4.19 9.67
CA GLU A 136 10.29 3.84 10.92
C GLU A 136 11.36 2.76 10.74
N VAL A 137 11.02 1.71 9.96
CA VAL A 137 11.96 0.62 9.65
C VAL A 137 13.10 1.11 8.75
N LEU A 138 12.83 2.05 7.84
CA LEU A 138 13.88 2.67 7.01
C LEU A 138 14.85 3.48 7.86
N ILE A 139 14.35 4.29 8.79
CA ILE A 139 15.18 5.05 9.74
C ILE A 139 16.01 4.10 10.60
N ALA A 140 15.40 3.03 11.13
CA ALA A 140 16.12 2.03 11.92
C ALA A 140 17.23 1.33 11.11
N LYS A 141 16.98 0.98 9.84
CA LYS A 141 17.99 0.43 8.94
C LYS A 141 19.13 1.40 8.68
N MET A 142 18.80 2.68 8.46
CA MET A 142 19.81 3.72 8.25
C MET A 142 20.71 3.88 9.48
N LEU A 143 20.12 3.96 10.68
CA LEU A 143 20.89 4.01 11.93
C LEU A 143 21.75 2.76 12.13
N GLY A 144 21.20 1.59 11.86
CA GLY A 144 21.94 0.32 11.89
C GLY A 144 23.11 0.30 10.90
N CYS A 145 22.96 0.90 9.73
CA CYS A 145 24.04 1.02 8.75
C CYS A 145 25.20 1.87 9.27
N PHE A 146 24.93 2.98 9.93
CA PHE A 146 25.97 3.82 10.55
C PHE A 146 26.70 3.09 11.68
N GLN A 147 25.98 2.30 12.48
CA GLN A 147 26.58 1.53 13.57
C GLN A 147 27.31 0.26 13.07
N SER A 148 27.00 -0.23 11.87
CA SER A 148 27.52 -1.50 11.37
C SER A 148 29.05 -1.52 11.24
N SER A 149 29.67 -0.38 10.88
CA SER A 149 31.12 -0.26 10.76
C SER A 149 31.83 -0.45 12.11
N LEU A 150 31.29 0.14 13.18
CA LEU A 150 31.81 0.01 14.54
C LEU A 150 31.58 -1.41 15.07
N SER A 151 30.40 -1.96 14.88
CA SER A 151 30.07 -3.32 15.32
C SER A 151 30.92 -4.39 14.63
N LYS A 152 31.22 -4.22 13.33
CA LYS A 152 32.14 -5.12 12.62
C LYS A 152 33.56 -5.04 13.16
N PHE A 153 34.04 -3.83 13.46
CA PHE A 153 35.36 -3.64 14.03
C PHE A 153 35.50 -4.33 15.40
N VAL A 154 34.52 -4.13 16.29
CA VAL A 154 34.49 -4.80 17.59
C VAL A 154 34.40 -6.32 17.42
N GLY A 155 33.56 -6.80 16.50
CA GLY A 155 33.48 -8.26 16.21
C GLY A 155 34.79 -8.88 15.74
N VAL A 156 35.60 -8.15 14.95
CA VAL A 156 36.94 -8.62 14.54
C VAL A 156 37.90 -8.66 15.73
N LEU A 157 37.86 -7.65 16.61
CA LEU A 157 38.69 -7.65 17.83
C LEU A 157 38.32 -8.84 18.76
N ASP A 158 37.03 -9.10 18.95
CA ASP A 158 36.55 -10.25 19.71
C ASP A 158 37.02 -11.59 19.12
N GLN A 159 37.01 -11.75 17.81
CA GLN A 159 37.49 -12.94 17.13
C GLN A 159 39.02 -13.13 17.33
N ILE A 160 39.80 -12.04 17.26
CA ILE A 160 41.23 -12.07 17.50
C ILE A 160 41.53 -12.44 18.96
N ALA A 161 40.77 -11.88 19.92
CA ALA A 161 40.90 -12.20 21.33
C ALA A 161 40.65 -13.70 21.59
N LYS A 162 39.53 -14.22 21.08
CA LYS A 162 39.20 -15.67 21.19
C LYS A 162 40.20 -16.57 20.52
N ALA A 163 40.75 -16.19 19.37
CA ALA A 163 41.79 -16.96 18.70
C ALA A 163 43.11 -17.00 19.48
N LYS A 164 43.42 -15.94 20.26
CA LYS A 164 44.60 -15.93 21.15
C LYS A 164 44.41 -16.73 22.45
N GLU A 165 43.17 -16.83 22.93
CA GLU A 165 42.85 -17.63 24.13
C GLU A 165 42.79 -19.13 23.82
N SER A 166 42.61 -19.52 22.56
CA SER A 166 42.54 -20.92 22.11
C SER A 166 43.89 -21.49 21.66
N ASN A 167 44.97 -20.71 21.66
CA ASN A 167 46.38 -21.13 21.43
C ASN A 167 47.18 -20.98 22.71
#